data_0f9db041cd8ea0a60265035e80ee9374
#
_entry.id   0f9db041cd8ea0a60265035e80ee9374
#
_cell.length_a   1.000
_cell.length_b   1.000
_cell.length_c   1.000
_cell.angle_alpha   90.00
_cell.angle_beta   90.00
_cell.angle_gamma   90.00
#
_symmetry.space_group_name_H-M   'P 1'
#
loop_
_entity.id
_entity.type
_entity.pdbx_description
1 polymer ?
#
loop_
_entity_poly.entity_id
_entity_poly.type
_entity_poly.pdbx_seq_one_letter_code
_entity_poly.pdbx_strand_id
1 'polypeptide(L)'
;MRIMALALDLPEAYFCPLISKHFSVLGIHHYPVLTEPPKPNQLRAGAHTDFGAITILSIPGAESGLEVKMDYNSWLKVSPKDGG
;
A
#
# COMPACT_ATOMS: atom_id res chain seq x y z
N MET A 1 1.38 -9.45 11.89
CA MET A 1 1.00 -8.87 13.22
C MET A 1 1.96 -9.23 14.36
N ARG A 2 2.52 -10.45 14.44
CA ARG A 2 3.48 -10.83 15.50
C ARG A 2 4.75 -9.94 15.45
N ILE A 3 5.35 -9.76 14.27
CA ILE A 3 6.50 -8.86 14.09
C ILE A 3 6.15 -7.41 14.48
N MET A 4 4.93 -6.96 14.17
CA MET A 4 4.48 -5.63 14.56
C MET A 4 4.35 -5.47 16.08
N ALA A 5 3.91 -6.52 16.77
CA ALA A 5 3.88 -6.49 18.23
C ALA A 5 5.29 -6.32 18.79
N LEU A 6 6.25 -7.10 18.32
CA LEU A 6 7.65 -7.01 18.74
C LEU A 6 8.27 -5.63 18.43
N ALA A 7 7.96 -5.05 17.26
CA ALA A 7 8.43 -3.72 16.88
C ALA A 7 7.85 -2.59 17.74
N LEU A 8 6.77 -2.86 18.47
CA LEU A 8 6.11 -1.93 19.38
C LEU A 8 6.38 -2.28 20.86
N ASP A 9 7.38 -3.12 21.13
CA ASP A 9 7.71 -3.61 22.48
C ASP A 9 6.53 -4.27 23.20
N LEU A 10 5.63 -4.91 22.44
CA LEU A 10 4.48 -5.65 22.95
C LEU A 10 4.76 -7.15 22.96
N PRO A 11 4.05 -7.93 23.78
CA PRO A 11 4.10 -9.38 23.72
C PRO A 11 3.81 -9.88 22.30
N GLU A 12 4.56 -10.85 21.79
CA GLU A 12 4.47 -11.36 20.41
C GLU A 12 3.03 -11.73 20.01
N ALA A 13 2.24 -12.25 20.93
CA ALA A 13 0.87 -12.67 20.71
C ALA A 13 -0.18 -11.57 20.92
N TYR A 14 0.24 -10.34 21.20
CA TYR A 14 -0.66 -9.24 21.60
C TYR A 14 -1.84 -9.04 20.64
N PHE A 15 -1.60 -9.08 19.34
CA PHE A 15 -2.63 -8.88 18.33
C PHE A 15 -3.43 -10.15 17.98
N CYS A 16 -3.01 -11.34 18.44
CA CYS A 16 -3.64 -12.60 18.06
C CYS A 16 -5.17 -12.64 18.33
N PRO A 17 -5.67 -12.25 19.51
CA PRO A 17 -7.11 -12.26 19.75
C PRO A 17 -7.86 -11.22 18.91
N LEU A 18 -7.21 -10.09 18.58
CA LEU A 18 -7.81 -9.00 17.80
C LEU A 18 -7.98 -9.35 16.32
N ILE A 19 -7.13 -10.25 15.81
CA ILE A 19 -7.13 -10.67 14.40
C ILE A 19 -7.66 -12.10 14.20
N SER A 20 -8.23 -12.74 15.22
CA SER A 20 -8.72 -14.12 15.14
C SER A 20 -9.85 -14.29 14.10
N LYS A 21 -10.59 -13.23 13.81
CA LYS A 21 -11.63 -13.17 12.77
C LYS A 21 -11.28 -12.11 11.73
N HIS A 22 -10.04 -12.14 11.23
CA HIS A 22 -9.57 -11.17 10.25
C HIS A 22 -10.26 -11.36 8.89
N PHE A 23 -10.34 -10.26 8.15
CA PHE A 23 -10.71 -10.24 6.76
C PHE A 23 -9.50 -9.80 5.94
N SER A 24 -8.85 -10.75 5.27
CA SER A 24 -7.70 -10.48 4.40
C SER A 24 -8.11 -10.60 2.94
N VAL A 25 -7.66 -9.68 2.12
CA VAL A 25 -7.96 -9.63 0.68
C VAL A 25 -6.66 -9.66 -0.10
N LEU A 26 -6.62 -10.46 -1.16
CA LEU A 26 -5.60 -10.37 -2.20
C LEU A 26 -6.22 -9.64 -3.39
N GLY A 27 -5.66 -8.47 -3.72
CA GLY A 27 -6.02 -7.69 -4.90
C GLY A 27 -4.93 -7.77 -5.96
N ILE A 28 -5.31 -7.99 -7.21
CA ILE A 28 -4.41 -7.91 -8.36
C ILE A 28 -4.93 -6.80 -9.26
N HIS A 29 -4.10 -5.79 -9.49
CA HIS A 29 -4.44 -4.62 -10.29
C HIS A 29 -3.57 -4.58 -11.54
N HIS A 30 -4.20 -4.53 -12.71
CA HIS A 30 -3.52 -4.35 -13.98
C HIS A 30 -3.83 -2.96 -14.53
N TYR A 31 -2.78 -2.20 -14.80
CA TYR A 31 -2.86 -0.88 -15.41
C TYR A 31 -2.32 -0.95 -16.84
N PRO A 32 -3.18 -1.05 -17.85
CA PRO A 32 -2.75 -1.13 -19.24
C PRO A 32 -2.02 0.14 -19.68
N VAL A 33 -1.17 0.00 -20.69
CA VAL A 33 -0.53 1.16 -21.32
C VAL A 33 -1.60 2.07 -21.90
N LEU A 34 -1.44 3.38 -21.68
CA LEU A 34 -2.37 4.35 -22.28
C LEU A 34 -2.06 4.50 -23.77
N THR A 35 -3.10 4.41 -24.58
CA THR A 35 -3.03 4.67 -26.03
C THR A 35 -3.16 6.16 -26.34
N GLU A 36 -3.73 6.92 -25.41
CA GLU A 36 -3.90 8.38 -25.51
C GLU A 36 -3.41 9.05 -24.21
N PRO A 37 -2.95 10.30 -24.27
CA PRO A 37 -2.61 11.05 -23.07
C PRO A 37 -3.78 11.15 -22.09
N PRO A 38 -3.54 11.04 -20.79
CA PRO A 38 -4.61 11.22 -19.80
C PRO A 38 -5.17 12.65 -19.87
N LYS A 39 -6.45 12.78 -19.58
CA LYS A 39 -7.08 14.11 -19.42
C LYS A 39 -6.48 14.84 -18.22
N PRO A 40 -6.52 16.18 -18.19
CA PRO A 40 -6.11 16.94 -17.01
C PRO A 40 -6.80 16.39 -15.73
N ASN A 41 -6.02 16.17 -14.69
CA ASN A 41 -6.47 15.63 -13.39
C ASN A 41 -7.03 14.18 -13.45
N GLN A 42 -6.85 13.48 -14.54
CA GLN A 42 -7.22 12.07 -14.63
C GLN A 42 -6.14 11.21 -13.97
N LEU A 43 -6.51 10.50 -12.90
CA LEU A 43 -5.66 9.54 -12.20
C LEU A 43 -6.16 8.12 -12.48
N ARG A 44 -5.26 7.15 -12.47
CA ARG A 44 -5.61 5.71 -12.56
C ARG A 44 -6.23 5.21 -11.26
N ALA A 45 -5.74 5.71 -10.14
CA ALA A 45 -6.33 5.53 -8.82
C ALA A 45 -6.24 6.86 -8.09
N GLY A 46 -7.34 7.33 -7.56
CA GLY A 46 -7.36 8.55 -6.74
C GLY A 46 -6.75 8.33 -5.37
N ALA A 47 -6.45 9.43 -4.67
CA ALA A 47 -5.99 9.36 -3.29
C ALA A 47 -7.03 8.67 -2.40
N HIS A 48 -6.59 7.69 -1.63
CA HIS A 48 -7.41 6.92 -0.68
C HIS A 48 -6.56 6.40 0.46
N THR A 49 -7.19 5.85 1.45
CA THR A 49 -6.55 5.03 2.50
C THR A 49 -7.04 3.61 2.35
N ASP A 50 -6.17 2.65 2.59
CA ASP A 50 -6.54 1.24 2.58
C ASP A 50 -7.37 0.86 3.79
N PHE A 51 -8.20 -0.16 3.64
CA PHE A 51 -8.87 -0.79 4.77
C PHE A 51 -7.88 -1.67 5.54
N GLY A 52 -8.11 -1.79 6.84
CA GLY A 52 -7.34 -2.67 7.69
C GLY A 52 -6.09 -2.03 8.29
N ALA A 53 -5.22 -2.86 8.83
CA ALA A 53 -4.06 -2.42 9.59
C ALA A 53 -2.75 -2.43 8.79
N ILE A 54 -2.61 -3.33 7.82
CA ILE A 54 -1.39 -3.51 7.02
C ILE A 54 -1.76 -3.84 5.58
N THR A 55 -1.13 -3.14 4.65
CA THR A 55 -1.12 -3.49 3.23
C THR A 55 0.30 -3.85 2.81
N ILE A 56 0.44 -4.98 2.13
CA ILE A 56 1.68 -5.36 1.48
C ILE A 56 1.48 -5.16 -0.01
N LEU A 57 2.20 -4.20 -0.58
CA LEU A 57 2.10 -3.85 -1.99
C LEU A 57 3.38 -4.30 -2.72
N SER A 58 3.20 -5.10 -3.76
CA SER A 58 4.27 -5.47 -4.67
C SER A 58 4.02 -4.84 -6.03
N ILE A 59 5.00 -4.12 -6.55
CA ILE A 59 4.93 -3.44 -7.84
C ILE A 59 6.07 -3.98 -8.70
N PRO A 60 5.78 -4.85 -9.66
CA PRO A 60 6.80 -5.34 -10.58
C PRO A 60 7.22 -4.22 -11.55
N GLY A 61 8.51 -4.05 -11.76
CA GLY A 61 9.07 -3.10 -12.71
C GLY A 61 9.88 -1.97 -12.07
N ALA A 62 10.58 -1.22 -12.90
CA ALA A 62 11.50 -0.18 -12.46
C ALA A 62 10.81 1.17 -12.16
N GLU A 63 9.60 1.38 -12.67
CA GLU A 63 8.88 2.64 -12.51
C GLU A 63 7.52 2.43 -11.87
N SER A 64 7.23 3.27 -10.88
CA SER A 64 5.95 3.30 -10.18
C SER A 64 5.37 4.71 -10.25
N GLY A 65 4.07 4.79 -10.48
CA GLY A 65 3.29 6.01 -10.31
C GLY A 65 2.70 6.15 -8.91
N LEU A 66 3.12 5.31 -7.96
CA LEU A 66 2.64 5.37 -6.58
C LEU A 66 3.22 6.58 -5.86
N GLU A 67 2.35 7.32 -5.20
CA GLU A 67 2.72 8.44 -4.35
C GLU A 67 2.02 8.31 -3.00
N VAL A 68 2.71 8.65 -1.94
CA VAL A 68 2.17 8.68 -0.57
C VAL A 68 1.99 10.14 -0.15
N LYS A 69 0.81 10.47 0.31
CA LYS A 69 0.52 11.78 0.89
C LYS A 69 1.18 11.86 2.27
N MET A 70 2.09 12.78 2.39
CA MET A 70 2.74 13.11 3.66
C MET A 70 1.92 14.16 4.41
N ASP A 71 2.25 14.36 5.68
CA ASP A 71 1.76 15.52 6.42
C ASP A 71 2.11 16.80 5.64
N TYR A 72 1.35 17.85 5.81
CA TYR A 72 1.57 19.14 5.13
C TYR A 72 1.29 19.19 3.62
N ASN A 73 0.44 18.31 3.10
CA ASN A 73 -0.01 18.36 1.70
C ASN A 73 1.07 18.08 0.64
N SER A 74 2.20 17.50 1.02
CA SER A 74 3.23 17.05 0.10
C SER A 74 3.00 15.58 -0.30
N TRP A 75 3.48 15.21 -1.49
CA TRP A 75 3.43 13.85 -2.01
C TRP A 75 4.85 13.30 -2.16
N LEU A 76 5.07 12.11 -1.66
CA LEU A 76 6.32 11.38 -1.79
C LEU A 76 6.15 10.27 -2.82
N LYS A 77 6.94 10.32 -3.90
CA LYS A 77 6.99 9.22 -4.88
C LYS A 77 7.64 8.00 -4.25
N VAL A 78 6.98 6.86 -4.37
CA VAL A 78 7.50 5.56 -3.90
C VAL A 78 8.10 4.82 -5.08
N SER A 79 9.40 4.55 -5.00
CA SER A 79 10.08 3.72 -5.99
C SER A 79 10.15 2.28 -5.49
N PRO A 80 9.81 1.30 -6.34
CA PRO A 80 9.97 -0.11 -5.96
C PRO A 80 11.46 -0.41 -5.69
N LYS A 81 11.72 -1.28 -4.74
CA LYS A 81 13.05 -1.84 -4.49
C LYS A 81 13.09 -3.26 -5.03
N ASP A 82 14.28 -3.71 -5.40
CA ASP A 82 14.47 -5.10 -5.81
C ASP A 82 14.00 -6.05 -4.70
N GLY A 83 13.07 -6.94 -5.05
CA GLY A 83 12.49 -7.92 -4.12
C GLY A 83 11.34 -7.40 -3.25
N GLY A 84 10.84 -6.21 -3.50
CA GLY A 84 9.73 -5.61 -2.72
C GLY A 84 8.69 -4.93 -3.56
#